data_8a5fd518add55a55e0d6200834d19745
#
_entry.id   8a5fd518add55a55e0d6200834d19745
#
_cell.length_a   1.000
_cell.length_b   1.000
_cell.length_c   1.000
_cell.angle_alpha   90.00
_cell.angle_beta   90.00
_cell.angle_gamma   90.00
#
_symmetry.space_group_name_H-M   'P 1'
#
loop_
_entity.id
_entity.type
_entity.pdbx_description
1 polymer ?
#
loop_
_entity_poly.entity_id
_entity_poly.type
_entity_poly.pdbx_seq_one_letter_code
_entity_poly.pdbx_strand_id
1 'polypeptide(L)'
;MIKAAFFDIDGTLVGFKTHRVAESTWRAIELMRARGIRVVIASGRSVAEMQEELKGVFDAYVTMNGQLCFDERGTYRDAHIDDADVRVLVEQARAGLYDLYVMQGVRSFVNNRGPLVVELGRQVGLDYEVGSLDMAYELPVYQFNVFGGPEVEDVFLSKTEHVVATRWNKLFCDVIPAEGGKDFGVRATLERLGITPDEAIAFGDGENDLTMFDAVGTSVAMGNAWDVVKDRATHITTDVDDDGIWNACVELGII
;
A
#
# COMPACT_ATOMS: atom_id res chain seq x y z
N MET A 1 2.52 24.07 -9.32
CA MET A 1 1.50 23.40 -10.18
C MET A 1 1.71 21.90 -10.06
N ILE A 2 0.65 21.14 -9.77
CA ILE A 2 0.75 19.66 -9.60
C ILE A 2 1.12 19.00 -10.93
N LYS A 3 2.06 18.07 -10.87
CA LYS A 3 2.57 17.26 -11.99
C LYS A 3 2.45 15.75 -11.76
N ALA A 4 2.29 15.31 -10.50
CA ALA A 4 2.05 13.92 -10.15
C ALA A 4 0.97 13.81 -9.08
N ALA A 5 0.09 12.80 -9.20
CA ALA A 5 -0.92 12.44 -8.22
C ALA A 5 -0.77 10.97 -7.83
N PHE A 6 -0.61 10.72 -6.53
CA PHE A 6 -0.47 9.39 -5.94
C PHE A 6 -1.77 9.01 -5.26
N PHE A 7 -2.20 7.78 -5.47
CA PHE A 7 -3.46 7.27 -4.94
C PHE A 7 -3.24 5.96 -4.19
N ASP A 8 -3.71 5.90 -2.96
CA ASP A 8 -3.94 4.59 -2.34
C ASP A 8 -5.14 3.89 -3.01
N ILE A 9 -5.29 2.59 -2.76
CA ILE A 9 -6.36 1.78 -3.35
C ILE A 9 -7.55 1.67 -2.39
N ASP A 10 -7.36 1.02 -1.25
CA ASP A 10 -8.44 0.59 -0.37
C ASP A 10 -8.97 1.73 0.50
N GLY A 11 -10.19 2.17 0.28
CA GLY A 11 -10.77 3.33 0.96
C GLY A 11 -10.42 4.67 0.30
N THR A 12 -9.65 4.65 -0.80
CA THR A 12 -9.26 5.85 -1.55
C THR A 12 -9.74 5.79 -3.00
N LEU A 13 -9.17 4.90 -3.85
CA LEU A 13 -9.69 4.64 -5.19
C LEU A 13 -10.91 3.73 -5.16
N VAL A 14 -10.88 2.72 -4.30
CA VAL A 14 -11.88 1.65 -4.22
C VAL A 14 -12.65 1.75 -2.91
N GLY A 15 -13.96 1.99 -2.99
CA GLY A 15 -14.84 2.05 -1.84
C GLY A 15 -15.08 0.68 -1.20
N PHE A 16 -15.19 0.64 0.12
CA PHE A 16 -15.48 -0.60 0.86
C PHE A 16 -16.90 -1.15 0.62
N LYS A 17 -17.85 -0.32 0.16
CA LYS A 17 -19.23 -0.74 -0.13
C LYS A 17 -19.39 -1.30 -1.54
N THR A 18 -18.74 -0.68 -2.51
CA THR A 18 -18.91 -1.00 -3.93
C THR A 18 -17.85 -1.95 -4.45
N HIS A 19 -16.68 -1.99 -3.81
CA HIS A 19 -15.47 -2.70 -4.27
C HIS A 19 -15.06 -2.32 -5.70
N ARG A 20 -15.37 -1.08 -6.10
CA ARG A 20 -15.08 -0.53 -7.43
C ARG A 20 -14.63 0.92 -7.33
N VAL A 21 -13.92 1.36 -8.35
CA VAL A 21 -13.59 2.77 -8.54
C VAL A 21 -14.83 3.52 -9.04
N ALA A 22 -15.15 4.66 -8.41
CA ALA A 22 -16.29 5.48 -8.82
C ALA A 22 -16.07 6.09 -10.22
N GLU A 23 -17.16 6.31 -10.97
CA GLU A 23 -17.09 6.93 -12.30
C GLU A 23 -16.52 8.35 -12.24
N SER A 24 -16.85 9.11 -11.20
CA SER A 24 -16.28 10.44 -10.93
C SER A 24 -14.77 10.41 -10.73
N THR A 25 -14.24 9.39 -10.05
CA THR A 25 -12.81 9.17 -9.85
C THR A 25 -12.11 8.90 -11.18
N TRP A 26 -12.66 8.02 -12.03
CA TRP A 26 -12.13 7.79 -13.38
C TRP A 26 -12.12 9.08 -14.20
N ARG A 27 -13.18 9.87 -14.11
CA ARG A 27 -13.25 11.15 -14.80
C ARG A 27 -12.21 12.15 -14.30
N ALA A 28 -11.95 12.21 -12.99
CA ALA A 28 -10.88 13.04 -12.43
C ALA A 28 -9.51 12.61 -12.95
N ILE A 29 -9.23 11.29 -12.97
CA ILE A 29 -7.98 10.73 -13.51
C ILE A 29 -7.79 11.11 -15.00
N GLU A 30 -8.82 11.00 -15.83
CA GLU A 30 -8.78 11.39 -17.24
C GLU A 30 -8.44 12.87 -17.41
N LEU A 31 -9.08 13.76 -16.61
CA LEU A 31 -8.82 15.21 -16.67
C LEU A 31 -7.43 15.57 -16.18
N MET A 32 -6.93 14.93 -15.12
CA MET A 32 -5.55 15.09 -14.66
C MET A 32 -4.56 14.73 -15.78
N ARG A 33 -4.76 13.60 -16.45
CA ARG A 33 -3.92 13.18 -17.57
C ARG A 33 -3.98 14.15 -18.74
N ALA A 34 -5.16 14.66 -19.05
CA ALA A 34 -5.33 15.67 -20.11
C ALA A 34 -4.56 16.97 -19.82
N ARG A 35 -4.27 17.25 -18.53
CA ARG A 35 -3.42 18.36 -18.08
C ARG A 35 -1.94 17.98 -17.93
N GLY A 36 -1.56 16.76 -18.31
CA GLY A 36 -0.18 16.26 -18.23
C GLY A 36 0.25 15.83 -16.83
N ILE A 37 -0.68 15.64 -15.89
CA ILE A 37 -0.39 15.13 -14.55
C ILE A 37 -0.21 13.62 -14.61
N ARG A 38 0.90 13.12 -14.08
CA ARG A 38 1.17 11.69 -13.94
C ARG A 38 0.31 11.11 -12.82
N VAL A 39 -0.33 9.98 -13.08
CA VAL A 39 -1.18 9.30 -12.11
C VAL A 39 -0.51 8.00 -11.67
N VAL A 40 -0.35 7.80 -10.36
CA VAL A 40 0.45 6.73 -9.76
C VAL A 40 -0.34 6.03 -8.67
N ILE A 41 -0.33 4.70 -8.65
CA ILE A 41 -0.82 3.92 -7.53
C ILE A 41 0.27 3.86 -6.45
N ALA A 42 -0.13 3.98 -5.16
CA ALA A 42 0.74 3.78 -4.00
C ALA A 42 0.00 2.95 -2.93
N SER A 43 0.22 1.63 -2.93
CA SER A 43 -0.58 0.69 -2.14
C SER A 43 0.27 -0.33 -1.38
N GLY A 44 -0.31 -0.88 -0.29
CA GLY A 44 0.21 -2.07 0.38
C GLY A 44 0.01 -3.37 -0.42
N ARG A 45 -0.87 -3.35 -1.42
CA ARG A 45 -1.14 -4.53 -2.27
C ARG A 45 0.03 -4.83 -3.20
N SER A 46 0.20 -6.12 -3.53
CA SER A 46 0.98 -6.56 -4.69
C SER A 46 0.17 -6.36 -5.98
N VAL A 47 0.83 -6.42 -7.14
CA VAL A 47 0.14 -6.36 -8.45
C VAL A 47 -0.87 -7.51 -8.62
N ALA A 48 -0.54 -8.69 -8.07
CA ALA A 48 -1.43 -9.86 -8.16
C ALA A 48 -2.75 -9.62 -7.43
N GLU A 49 -2.76 -8.81 -6.36
CA GLU A 49 -3.93 -8.51 -5.53
C GLU A 49 -4.73 -7.30 -5.99
N MET A 50 -4.21 -6.51 -6.94
CA MET A 50 -4.93 -5.37 -7.50
C MET A 50 -6.10 -5.83 -8.35
N GLN A 51 -7.19 -5.05 -8.32
CA GLN A 51 -8.31 -5.21 -9.23
C GLN A 51 -7.82 -5.07 -10.68
N GLU A 52 -8.36 -5.90 -11.58
CA GLU A 52 -7.96 -5.90 -13.00
C GLU A 52 -8.14 -4.53 -13.66
N GLU A 53 -9.16 -3.76 -13.25
CA GLU A 53 -9.42 -2.41 -13.78
C GLU A 53 -8.33 -1.38 -13.45
N LEU A 54 -7.46 -1.63 -12.47
CA LEU A 54 -6.35 -0.77 -12.09
C LEU A 54 -5.04 -1.13 -12.81
N LYS A 55 -4.93 -2.37 -13.32
CA LYS A 55 -3.69 -2.88 -13.92
C LYS A 55 -3.43 -2.26 -15.30
N GLY A 56 -2.22 -1.77 -15.53
CA GLY A 56 -1.80 -1.19 -16.80
C GLY A 56 -2.44 0.17 -17.14
N VAL A 57 -3.18 0.77 -16.19
CA VAL A 57 -3.85 2.06 -16.39
C VAL A 57 -3.03 3.23 -15.87
N PHE A 58 -2.26 3.06 -14.81
CA PHE A 58 -1.48 4.12 -14.16
C PHE A 58 -0.08 4.24 -14.78
N ASP A 59 0.52 5.45 -14.68
CA ASP A 59 1.84 5.74 -15.24
C ASP A 59 2.97 5.05 -14.47
N ALA A 60 2.76 4.78 -13.17
CA ALA A 60 3.67 4.02 -12.32
C ALA A 60 2.91 3.35 -11.17
N TYR A 61 3.56 2.38 -10.56
CA TYR A 61 3.03 1.58 -9.47
C TYR A 61 4.04 1.51 -8.33
N VAL A 62 3.64 1.97 -7.17
CA VAL A 62 4.31 1.81 -5.88
C VAL A 62 3.53 0.75 -5.12
N THR A 63 4.08 -0.46 -5.00
CA THR A 63 3.40 -1.64 -4.45
C THR A 63 4.07 -2.14 -3.18
N MET A 64 3.35 -2.95 -2.42
CA MET A 64 3.83 -3.55 -1.16
C MET A 64 4.46 -2.48 -0.25
N ASN A 65 3.69 -1.39 0.01
CA ASN A 65 4.13 -0.25 0.80
C ASN A 65 5.47 0.36 0.33
N GLY A 66 5.66 0.45 -1.00
CA GLY A 66 6.83 1.09 -1.58
C GLY A 66 8.03 0.19 -1.80
N GLN A 67 7.93 -1.10 -1.54
CA GLN A 67 9.07 -2.03 -1.66
C GLN A 67 9.37 -2.39 -3.11
N LEU A 68 8.36 -2.52 -3.96
CA LEU A 68 8.52 -2.77 -5.39
C LEU A 68 7.83 -1.67 -6.18
N CYS A 69 8.63 -0.90 -6.94
CA CYS A 69 8.12 0.19 -7.76
C CYS A 69 8.55 0.02 -9.22
N PHE A 70 7.60 0.22 -10.13
CA PHE A 70 7.84 0.03 -11.56
C PHE A 70 6.95 0.95 -12.42
N ASP A 71 7.38 1.19 -13.65
CA ASP A 71 6.66 1.88 -14.71
C ASP A 71 6.75 1.07 -16.02
N GLU A 72 6.28 1.62 -17.14
CA GLU A 72 6.38 0.99 -18.46
C GLU A 72 7.84 0.69 -18.90
N ARG A 73 8.82 1.40 -18.32
CA ARG A 73 10.25 1.22 -18.61
C ARG A 73 10.91 0.16 -17.72
N GLY A 74 10.19 -0.42 -16.77
CA GLY A 74 10.62 -1.47 -15.84
C GLY A 74 10.71 -1.04 -14.39
N THR A 75 11.23 -1.94 -13.56
CA THR A 75 11.42 -1.73 -12.12
C THR A 75 12.51 -0.68 -11.87
N TYR A 76 12.25 0.26 -10.95
CA TYR A 76 13.20 1.30 -10.53
C TYR A 76 13.45 1.30 -9.02
N ARG A 77 12.67 0.58 -8.22
CA ARG A 77 12.92 0.28 -6.81
C ARG A 77 12.58 -1.18 -6.55
N ASP A 78 13.51 -1.88 -5.91
CA ASP A 78 13.39 -3.29 -5.52
C ASP A 78 14.05 -3.43 -4.14
N ALA A 79 13.24 -3.33 -3.08
CA ALA A 79 13.66 -3.38 -1.68
C ALA A 79 12.95 -4.53 -0.97
N HIS A 80 13.58 -5.69 -0.91
CA HIS A 80 13.05 -6.86 -0.23
C HIS A 80 13.63 -6.99 1.19
N ILE A 81 12.97 -7.80 2.02
CA ILE A 81 13.37 -8.11 3.39
C ILE A 81 14.68 -8.94 3.33
N ASP A 82 15.61 -8.63 4.24
CA ASP A 82 16.86 -9.40 4.37
C ASP A 82 16.59 -10.88 4.64
N ASP A 83 17.34 -11.75 4.00
CA ASP A 83 17.16 -13.22 4.08
C ASP A 83 17.29 -13.76 5.52
N ALA A 84 18.08 -13.09 6.39
CA ALA A 84 18.20 -13.50 7.79
C ALA A 84 16.91 -13.21 8.55
N ASP A 85 16.29 -12.05 8.31
CA ASP A 85 15.01 -11.66 8.90
C ASP A 85 13.85 -12.50 8.35
N VAL A 86 13.85 -12.80 7.04
CA VAL A 86 12.90 -13.77 6.44
C VAL A 86 12.97 -15.11 7.17
N ARG A 87 14.19 -15.60 7.43
CA ARG A 87 14.41 -16.88 8.13
C ARG A 87 13.85 -16.86 9.55
N VAL A 88 14.08 -15.77 10.29
CA VAL A 88 13.53 -15.61 11.65
C VAL A 88 12.01 -15.71 11.64
N LEU A 89 11.35 -14.91 10.78
CA LEU A 89 9.88 -14.85 10.68
C LEU A 89 9.28 -16.20 10.27
N VAL A 90 9.88 -16.84 9.28
CA VAL A 90 9.43 -18.17 8.80
C VAL A 90 9.58 -19.25 9.85
N GLU A 91 10.72 -19.31 10.57
CA GLU A 91 10.93 -20.34 11.61
C GLU A 91 10.02 -20.10 12.82
N GLN A 92 9.72 -18.87 13.18
CA GLN A 92 8.75 -18.56 14.23
C GLN A 92 7.33 -18.99 13.84
N ALA A 93 6.92 -18.74 12.60
CA ALA A 93 5.64 -19.22 12.08
C ALA A 93 5.58 -20.75 12.01
N ARG A 94 6.69 -21.40 11.62
CA ARG A 94 6.83 -22.87 11.63
C ARG A 94 6.70 -23.46 13.04
N ALA A 95 7.16 -22.72 14.06
CA ALA A 95 6.96 -23.07 15.46
C ALA A 95 5.54 -22.77 15.98
N GLY A 96 4.67 -22.23 15.16
CA GLY A 96 3.27 -21.96 15.51
C GLY A 96 3.05 -20.71 16.35
N LEU A 97 3.99 -19.75 16.36
CA LEU A 97 3.84 -18.52 17.14
C LEU A 97 2.83 -17.56 16.53
N TYR A 98 2.65 -17.59 15.21
CA TYR A 98 1.69 -16.80 14.44
C TYR A 98 1.52 -17.38 13.02
N ASP A 99 0.48 -16.96 12.32
CA ASP A 99 0.33 -17.20 10.89
C ASP A 99 0.98 -16.07 10.09
N LEU A 100 1.45 -16.39 8.87
CA LEU A 100 2.05 -15.45 7.94
C LEU A 100 1.26 -15.37 6.64
N TYR A 101 1.10 -14.17 6.12
CA TYR A 101 0.91 -13.92 4.71
C TYR A 101 2.22 -13.44 4.12
N VAL A 102 2.72 -14.16 3.12
CA VAL A 102 4.02 -13.94 2.48
C VAL A 102 3.78 -13.27 1.14
N MET A 103 4.36 -12.09 0.92
CA MET A 103 4.21 -11.32 -0.32
C MET A 103 5.54 -11.28 -1.08
N GLN A 104 5.56 -11.98 -2.21
CA GLN A 104 6.66 -12.01 -3.19
C GLN A 104 6.17 -11.35 -4.48
N GLY A 105 6.99 -10.68 -5.22
CA GLY A 105 6.57 -9.82 -6.33
C GLY A 105 5.58 -10.42 -7.33
N VAL A 106 5.64 -11.74 -7.53
CA VAL A 106 4.80 -12.48 -8.51
C VAL A 106 3.78 -13.40 -7.87
N ARG A 107 3.84 -13.61 -6.56
CA ARG A 107 2.89 -14.46 -5.82
C ARG A 107 2.78 -14.01 -4.37
N SER A 108 1.65 -14.35 -3.76
CA SER A 108 1.41 -14.18 -2.33
C SER A 108 0.67 -15.39 -1.81
N PHE A 109 0.94 -15.81 -0.57
CA PHE A 109 0.30 -16.97 0.03
C PHE A 109 0.29 -16.88 1.56
N VAL A 110 -0.68 -17.52 2.21
CA VAL A 110 -0.67 -17.73 3.65
C VAL A 110 -0.11 -19.11 3.98
N ASN A 111 0.59 -19.24 5.11
CA ASN A 111 1.05 -20.55 5.56
C ASN A 111 -0.07 -21.43 6.11
N ASN A 112 -1.14 -20.82 6.60
CA ASN A 112 -2.28 -21.51 7.19
C ASN A 112 -3.55 -20.64 7.08
N ARG A 113 -4.72 -21.28 7.12
CA ARG A 113 -6.04 -20.62 7.22
C ARG A 113 -6.51 -20.57 8.67
N GLY A 114 -5.72 -19.92 9.53
CA GLY A 114 -6.11 -19.65 10.91
C GLY A 114 -7.31 -18.71 11.01
N PRO A 115 -7.93 -18.58 12.20
CA PRO A 115 -9.14 -17.77 12.38
C PRO A 115 -8.97 -16.32 11.96
N LEU A 116 -7.81 -15.70 12.21
CA LEU A 116 -7.54 -14.31 11.85
C LEU A 116 -7.37 -14.12 10.33
N VAL A 117 -6.75 -15.10 9.65
CA VAL A 117 -6.61 -15.13 8.19
C VAL A 117 -7.99 -15.22 7.51
N VAL A 118 -8.85 -16.12 8.00
CA VAL A 118 -10.22 -16.30 7.51
C VAL A 118 -11.05 -15.02 7.72
N GLU A 119 -10.94 -14.42 8.90
CA GLU A 119 -11.66 -13.16 9.20
C GLU A 119 -11.19 -12.01 8.32
N LEU A 120 -9.87 -11.86 8.08
CA LEU A 120 -9.36 -10.86 7.16
C LEU A 120 -9.89 -11.10 5.73
N GLY A 121 -9.82 -12.34 5.25
CA GLY A 121 -10.35 -12.71 3.92
C GLY A 121 -11.82 -12.30 3.74
N ARG A 122 -12.63 -12.49 4.81
CA ARG A 122 -14.03 -12.06 4.82
C ARG A 122 -14.17 -10.52 4.76
N GLN A 123 -13.31 -9.78 5.46
CA GLN A 123 -13.36 -8.30 5.48
C GLN A 123 -12.96 -7.69 4.14
N VAL A 124 -11.93 -8.24 3.50
CA VAL A 124 -11.38 -7.67 2.25
C VAL A 124 -11.86 -8.38 0.96
N GLY A 125 -12.71 -9.40 1.10
CA GLY A 125 -13.26 -10.14 -0.03
C GLY A 125 -12.23 -11.01 -0.76
N LEU A 126 -11.16 -11.47 -0.07
CA LEU A 126 -10.10 -12.28 -0.65
C LEU A 126 -10.14 -13.72 -0.12
N ASP A 127 -9.90 -14.69 -1.02
CA ASP A 127 -9.63 -16.08 -0.66
C ASP A 127 -8.12 -16.34 -0.81
N TYR A 128 -7.42 -16.41 0.34
CA TYR A 128 -5.97 -16.55 0.35
C TYR A 128 -5.54 -17.95 -0.09
N GLU A 129 -4.59 -18.01 -1.01
CA GLU A 129 -3.93 -19.25 -1.38
C GLU A 129 -3.05 -19.74 -0.23
N VAL A 130 -3.08 -21.05 0.06
CA VAL A 130 -2.23 -21.66 1.08
C VAL A 130 -0.97 -22.22 0.43
N GLY A 131 0.19 -21.82 0.94
CA GLY A 131 1.50 -22.27 0.48
C GLY A 131 2.39 -22.84 1.57
N SER A 132 3.42 -23.59 1.19
CA SER A 132 4.46 -24.02 2.11
C SER A 132 5.33 -22.84 2.52
N LEU A 133 5.71 -22.78 3.80
CA LEU A 133 6.69 -21.80 4.29
C LEU A 133 8.05 -21.89 3.56
N ASP A 134 8.40 -23.04 2.99
CA ASP A 134 9.63 -23.18 2.21
C ASP A 134 9.62 -22.31 0.94
N MET A 135 8.44 -21.98 0.41
CA MET A 135 8.31 -21.09 -0.75
C MET A 135 8.81 -19.65 -0.44
N ALA A 136 8.86 -19.26 0.83
CA ALA A 136 9.40 -17.96 1.22
C ALA A 136 10.91 -17.82 0.93
N TYR A 137 11.62 -18.93 0.74
CA TYR A 137 13.06 -18.93 0.41
C TYR A 137 13.36 -19.02 -1.09
N GLU A 138 12.33 -19.14 -1.93
CA GLU A 138 12.53 -19.34 -3.38
C GLU A 138 12.65 -18.03 -4.15
N LEU A 139 11.99 -16.96 -3.65
CA LEU A 139 11.94 -15.64 -4.28
C LEU A 139 12.06 -14.55 -3.20
N PRO A 140 12.52 -13.34 -3.54
CA PRO A 140 12.55 -12.22 -2.63
C PRO A 140 11.18 -11.97 -1.97
N VAL A 141 11.17 -11.75 -0.66
CA VAL A 141 9.98 -11.39 0.12
C VAL A 141 10.00 -9.88 0.37
N TYR A 142 8.97 -9.19 -0.05
CA TYR A 142 8.87 -7.73 0.07
C TYR A 142 8.11 -7.31 1.31
N GLN A 143 7.16 -8.13 1.75
CA GLN A 143 6.34 -7.86 2.92
C GLN A 143 5.83 -9.17 3.51
N PHE A 144 5.69 -9.21 4.83
CA PHE A 144 4.84 -10.15 5.52
C PHE A 144 3.66 -9.43 6.17
N ASN A 145 2.48 -10.10 6.22
CA ASN A 145 1.53 -9.79 7.26
C ASN A 145 1.67 -10.85 8.36
N VAL A 146 1.96 -10.42 9.57
CA VAL A 146 2.04 -11.28 10.76
C VAL A 146 0.71 -11.20 11.49
N PHE A 147 -0.02 -12.32 11.53
CA PHE A 147 -1.34 -12.36 12.14
C PHE A 147 -1.24 -12.53 13.68
N GLY A 148 -1.91 -11.62 14.37
CA GLY A 148 -1.96 -11.54 15.85
C GLY A 148 -2.21 -10.13 16.32
N GLY A 149 -2.40 -9.96 17.64
CA GLY A 149 -2.46 -8.65 18.28
C GLY A 149 -1.07 -8.00 18.41
N PRO A 150 -0.95 -6.83 19.09
CA PRO A 150 0.34 -6.13 19.25
C PRO A 150 1.43 -6.96 19.93
N GLU A 151 1.06 -7.98 20.71
CA GLU A 151 1.98 -8.87 21.42
C GLU A 151 2.90 -9.69 20.49
N VAL A 152 2.49 -9.95 19.25
CA VAL A 152 3.33 -10.69 18.29
C VAL A 152 4.49 -9.87 17.77
N GLU A 153 4.39 -8.54 17.80
CA GLU A 153 5.43 -7.64 17.29
C GLU A 153 6.73 -7.79 18.08
N ASP A 154 6.64 -7.84 19.43
CA ASP A 154 7.81 -8.05 20.28
C ASP A 154 8.49 -9.40 20.02
N VAL A 155 7.71 -10.43 19.61
CA VAL A 155 8.23 -11.78 19.34
C VAL A 155 9.22 -11.77 18.19
N PHE A 156 8.90 -11.13 17.08
CA PHE A 156 9.80 -11.11 15.92
C PHE A 156 10.77 -9.93 15.95
N LEU A 157 10.35 -8.72 16.34
CA LEU A 157 11.23 -7.54 16.37
C LEU A 157 12.42 -7.70 17.30
N SER A 158 12.29 -8.48 18.37
CA SER A 158 13.42 -8.80 19.25
C SER A 158 14.49 -9.70 18.61
N LYS A 159 14.24 -10.26 17.43
CA LYS A 159 15.08 -11.24 16.73
C LYS A 159 15.43 -10.85 15.30
N THR A 160 14.85 -9.79 14.79
CA THR A 160 15.10 -9.23 13.45
C THR A 160 15.87 -7.93 13.60
N GLU A 161 16.62 -7.53 12.57
CA GLU A 161 17.50 -6.35 12.62
C GLU A 161 17.10 -5.28 11.58
N HIS A 162 16.52 -5.69 10.45
CA HIS A 162 16.34 -4.81 9.29
C HIS A 162 14.87 -4.64 8.87
N VAL A 163 13.93 -4.97 9.77
CA VAL A 163 12.49 -4.80 9.52
C VAL A 163 11.84 -3.88 10.53
N VAL A 164 10.71 -3.30 10.13
CA VAL A 164 9.78 -2.57 10.99
C VAL A 164 8.40 -3.16 10.86
N ALA A 165 7.57 -2.98 11.89
CA ALA A 165 6.16 -3.35 11.88
C ALA A 165 5.29 -2.10 11.84
N THR A 166 4.24 -2.14 11.01
CA THR A 166 3.19 -1.12 10.97
C THR A 166 1.82 -1.79 11.07
N ARG A 167 0.91 -1.19 11.83
CA ARG A 167 -0.40 -1.79 12.10
C ARG A 167 -1.52 -0.83 11.73
N TRP A 168 -2.29 -1.19 10.74
CA TRP A 168 -3.53 -0.50 10.35
C TRP A 168 -4.78 -1.37 10.53
N ASN A 169 -4.61 -2.67 10.85
CA ASN A 169 -5.68 -3.60 11.11
C ASN A 169 -5.44 -4.32 12.46
N LYS A 170 -6.51 -4.63 13.20
CA LYS A 170 -6.41 -5.31 14.51
C LYS A 170 -5.98 -6.76 14.39
N LEU A 171 -6.12 -7.39 13.22
CA LEU A 171 -5.87 -8.81 12.99
C LEU A 171 -4.40 -9.11 12.67
N PHE A 172 -3.63 -8.12 12.18
CA PHE A 172 -2.25 -8.32 11.75
C PHE A 172 -1.45 -7.02 11.77
N CYS A 173 -0.14 -7.13 11.62
CA CYS A 173 0.74 -6.02 11.25
C CYS A 173 1.49 -6.34 9.95
N ASP A 174 1.76 -5.30 9.17
CA ASP A 174 2.70 -5.35 8.04
C ASP A 174 4.12 -5.35 8.57
N VAL A 175 4.96 -6.24 8.07
CA VAL A 175 6.40 -6.29 8.33
C VAL A 175 7.11 -6.02 7.01
N ILE A 176 7.84 -4.93 6.98
CA ILE A 176 8.53 -4.41 5.79
C ILE A 176 9.99 -4.09 6.14
N PRO A 177 10.90 -3.94 5.15
CA PRO A 177 12.25 -3.46 5.42
C PRO A 177 12.26 -2.15 6.21
N ALA A 178 13.24 -1.95 7.10
CA ALA A 178 13.38 -0.73 7.89
C ALA A 178 13.55 0.54 7.02
N GLU A 179 14.17 0.41 5.83
CA GLU A 179 14.20 1.44 4.79
C GLU A 179 13.01 1.29 3.83
N GLY A 180 11.86 0.95 4.36
CA GLY A 180 10.61 0.72 3.66
C GLY A 180 9.52 1.68 4.11
N GLY A 181 8.49 1.79 3.28
CA GLY A 181 7.34 2.67 3.50
C GLY A 181 6.90 3.30 2.18
N LYS A 182 5.65 3.75 2.12
CA LYS A 182 5.13 4.39 0.91
C LYS A 182 5.95 5.63 0.50
N ASP A 183 6.54 6.36 1.45
CA ASP A 183 7.40 7.51 1.19
C ASP A 183 8.64 7.17 0.36
N PHE A 184 9.31 6.04 0.65
CA PHE A 184 10.46 5.60 -0.15
C PHE A 184 10.05 5.32 -1.59
N GLY A 185 8.91 4.66 -1.80
CA GLY A 185 8.37 4.40 -3.13
C GLY A 185 7.96 5.69 -3.85
N VAL A 186 7.30 6.62 -3.14
CA VAL A 186 6.89 7.93 -3.70
C VAL A 186 8.12 8.75 -4.08
N ARG A 187 9.13 8.87 -3.20
CA ARG A 187 10.39 9.58 -3.50
C ARG A 187 11.11 8.99 -4.70
N ALA A 188 11.25 7.66 -4.77
CA ALA A 188 11.85 6.98 -5.91
C ALA A 188 11.07 7.24 -7.21
N THR A 189 9.73 7.30 -7.13
CA THR A 189 8.87 7.63 -8.28
C THR A 189 9.03 9.08 -8.72
N LEU A 190 9.06 10.01 -7.78
CA LEU A 190 9.29 11.44 -8.07
C LEU A 190 10.65 11.66 -8.74
N GLU A 191 11.70 11.02 -8.23
CA GLU A 191 13.04 11.04 -8.86
C GLU A 191 12.99 10.46 -10.28
N ARG A 192 12.34 9.30 -10.46
CA ARG A 192 12.16 8.64 -11.76
C ARG A 192 11.47 9.52 -12.78
N LEU A 193 10.51 10.34 -12.33
CA LEU A 193 9.72 11.23 -13.19
C LEU A 193 10.35 12.63 -13.34
N GLY A 194 11.36 12.98 -12.53
CA GLY A 194 11.96 14.33 -12.50
C GLY A 194 11.00 15.39 -11.94
N ILE A 195 10.18 15.01 -10.95
CA ILE A 195 9.16 15.85 -10.31
C ILE A 195 9.56 16.10 -8.86
N THR A 196 9.39 17.35 -8.40
CA THR A 196 9.69 17.68 -7.00
C THR A 196 8.50 17.37 -6.08
N PRO A 197 8.73 17.15 -4.76
CA PRO A 197 7.65 16.95 -3.80
C PRO A 197 6.55 18.02 -3.85
N ASP A 198 6.90 19.31 -3.99
CA ASP A 198 5.96 20.43 -4.07
C ASP A 198 5.06 20.41 -5.33
N GLU A 199 5.42 19.60 -6.32
CA GLU A 199 4.65 19.38 -7.54
C GLU A 199 3.81 18.11 -7.51
N ALA A 200 3.74 17.45 -6.33
CA ALA A 200 3.02 16.20 -6.13
C ALA A 200 1.88 16.34 -5.12
N ILE A 201 0.80 15.59 -5.37
CA ILE A 201 -0.34 15.41 -4.48
C ILE A 201 -0.52 13.93 -4.19
N ALA A 202 -0.95 13.59 -2.96
CA ALA A 202 -1.28 12.22 -2.57
C ALA A 202 -2.67 12.15 -1.94
N PHE A 203 -3.39 11.07 -2.21
CA PHE A 203 -4.70 10.73 -1.66
C PHE A 203 -4.60 9.44 -0.87
N GLY A 204 -5.11 9.41 0.36
CA GLY A 204 -5.05 8.25 1.24
C GLY A 204 -6.07 8.29 2.36
N ASP A 205 -6.23 7.18 3.07
CA ASP A 205 -7.17 7.06 4.20
C ASP A 205 -6.60 6.25 5.39
N GLY A 206 -5.55 5.46 5.19
CA GLY A 206 -4.95 4.59 6.18
C GLY A 206 -3.67 5.15 6.84
N GLU A 207 -3.27 4.58 7.98
CA GLU A 207 -2.04 4.99 8.68
C GLU A 207 -0.76 4.77 7.85
N ASN A 208 -0.76 3.79 6.93
CA ASN A 208 0.33 3.56 6.00
C ASN A 208 0.49 4.66 4.95
N ASP A 209 -0.51 5.57 4.82
CA ASP A 209 -0.45 6.74 3.94
C ASP A 209 0.27 7.93 4.59
N LEU A 210 0.42 7.94 5.91
CA LEU A 210 1.07 9.03 6.64
C LEU A 210 2.47 9.31 6.10
N THR A 211 3.25 8.25 5.83
CA THR A 211 4.59 8.39 5.26
C THR A 211 4.55 8.92 3.83
N MET A 212 3.55 8.51 3.03
CA MET A 212 3.32 9.06 1.69
C MET A 212 2.98 10.55 1.74
N PHE A 213 2.18 10.99 2.71
CA PHE A 213 1.82 12.40 2.90
C PHE A 213 3.05 13.26 3.22
N ASP A 214 4.01 12.74 3.99
CA ASP A 214 5.27 13.42 4.30
C ASP A 214 6.24 13.51 3.08
N ALA A 215 5.96 12.77 2.01
CA ALA A 215 6.79 12.75 0.79
C ALA A 215 6.29 13.68 -0.32
N VAL A 216 5.15 14.35 -0.15
CA VAL A 216 4.51 15.23 -1.16
C VAL A 216 4.21 16.61 -0.60
N GLY A 217 4.06 17.61 -1.47
CA GLY A 217 3.72 18.98 -1.05
C GLY A 217 2.25 19.17 -0.70
N THR A 218 1.36 18.32 -1.22
CA THR A 218 -0.09 18.37 -0.94
C THR A 218 -0.58 16.98 -0.62
N SER A 219 -1.23 16.81 0.53
CA SER A 219 -1.84 15.54 0.95
C SER A 219 -3.33 15.72 1.19
N VAL A 220 -4.12 14.74 0.77
CA VAL A 220 -5.57 14.74 0.89
C VAL A 220 -6.00 13.47 1.63
N ALA A 221 -6.55 13.65 2.83
CA ALA A 221 -7.22 12.57 3.54
C ALA A 221 -8.67 12.42 3.04
N MET A 222 -9.06 11.18 2.74
CA MET A 222 -10.43 10.85 2.38
C MET A 222 -11.37 11.07 3.57
N GLY A 223 -12.66 11.33 3.33
CA GLY A 223 -13.65 11.52 4.39
C GLY A 223 -13.83 10.31 5.31
N ASN A 224 -13.62 9.12 4.78
CA ASN A 224 -13.58 7.86 5.53
C ASN A 224 -12.26 7.58 6.26
N ALA A 225 -11.23 8.42 6.08
CA ALA A 225 -9.93 8.23 6.72
C ALA A 225 -10.02 8.26 8.25
N TRP A 226 -9.05 7.61 8.90
CA TRP A 226 -8.91 7.66 10.34
C TRP A 226 -8.54 9.08 10.80
N ASP A 227 -8.93 9.46 12.03
CA ASP A 227 -8.69 10.81 12.53
C ASP A 227 -7.21 11.18 12.51
N VAL A 228 -6.30 10.26 12.86
CA VAL A 228 -4.85 10.47 12.83
C VAL A 228 -4.34 10.82 11.42
N VAL A 229 -4.97 10.27 10.38
CA VAL A 229 -4.64 10.55 8.98
C VAL A 229 -5.17 11.93 8.56
N LYS A 230 -6.40 12.26 8.96
CA LYS A 230 -7.01 13.58 8.73
C LYS A 230 -6.22 14.70 9.39
N ASP A 231 -5.74 14.49 10.62
CA ASP A 231 -4.96 15.46 11.38
C ASP A 231 -3.58 15.78 10.72
N ARG A 232 -3.07 14.87 9.91
CA ARG A 232 -1.76 15.02 9.23
C ARG A 232 -1.89 15.53 7.79
N ALA A 233 -3.04 15.40 7.18
CA ALA A 233 -3.27 15.84 5.81
C ALA A 233 -3.34 17.36 5.69
N THR A 234 -2.89 17.91 4.55
CA THR A 234 -3.06 19.33 4.25
C THR A 234 -4.50 19.67 3.88
N HIS A 235 -5.26 18.68 3.40
CA HIS A 235 -6.68 18.80 3.03
C HIS A 235 -7.44 17.55 3.45
N ILE A 236 -8.74 17.73 3.73
CA ILE A 236 -9.71 16.66 3.96
C ILE A 236 -10.80 16.79 2.91
N THR A 237 -11.13 15.71 2.22
CA THR A 237 -12.21 15.67 1.24
C THR A 237 -13.40 14.85 1.76
N THR A 238 -14.40 14.59 0.91
CA THR A 238 -15.53 13.73 1.22
C THR A 238 -15.14 12.25 1.18
N ASP A 239 -16.07 11.37 1.61
CA ASP A 239 -15.88 9.92 1.61
C ASP A 239 -15.56 9.37 0.20
N VAL A 240 -14.89 8.24 0.12
CA VAL A 240 -14.60 7.54 -1.14
C VAL A 240 -15.89 7.22 -1.92
N ASP A 241 -16.98 6.91 -1.21
CA ASP A 241 -18.29 6.64 -1.81
C ASP A 241 -19.11 7.92 -2.09
N ASP A 242 -18.59 9.12 -1.75
CA ASP A 242 -19.21 10.44 -1.96
C ASP A 242 -18.32 11.35 -2.85
N ASP A 243 -17.76 10.79 -3.93
CA ASP A 243 -16.96 11.48 -4.94
C ASP A 243 -15.70 12.19 -4.39
N GLY A 244 -15.08 11.68 -3.32
CA GLY A 244 -14.02 12.36 -2.58
C GLY A 244 -12.84 12.84 -3.42
N ILE A 245 -12.30 12.01 -4.31
CA ILE A 245 -11.18 12.40 -5.20
C ILE A 245 -11.62 13.50 -6.16
N TRP A 246 -12.80 13.37 -6.77
CA TRP A 246 -13.35 14.39 -7.66
C TRP A 246 -13.49 15.75 -6.95
N ASN A 247 -14.11 15.73 -5.77
CA ASN A 247 -14.37 16.95 -5.00
C ASN A 247 -13.07 17.66 -4.61
N ALA A 248 -12.07 16.92 -4.12
CA ALA A 248 -10.75 17.48 -3.83
C ALA A 248 -10.08 18.07 -5.08
N CYS A 249 -10.14 17.38 -6.22
CA CYS A 249 -9.53 17.86 -7.46
C CYS A 249 -10.17 19.17 -7.96
N VAL A 250 -11.48 19.31 -7.81
CA VAL A 250 -12.21 20.56 -8.14
C VAL A 250 -11.85 21.68 -7.15
N GLU A 251 -11.90 21.40 -5.84
CA GLU A 251 -11.62 22.39 -4.80
C GLU A 251 -10.19 22.97 -4.91
N LEU A 252 -9.22 22.08 -5.19
CA LEU A 252 -7.82 22.44 -5.33
C LEU A 252 -7.45 23.00 -6.73
N GLY A 253 -8.41 23.07 -7.65
CA GLY A 253 -8.18 23.56 -9.02
C GLY A 253 -7.28 22.64 -9.85
N ILE A 254 -7.21 21.37 -9.52
CA ILE A 254 -6.41 20.35 -10.24
C ILE A 254 -7.10 19.95 -11.54
N ILE A 255 -8.44 19.93 -11.54
CA ILE A 255 -9.28 19.66 -12.72
C ILE A 255 -10.27 20.75 -12.95
#